data_a132f4d726c23b8bbfb9ca2706cb2a0b
#
_entry.id   a132f4d726c23b8bbfb9ca2706cb2a0b
#
_cell.length_a   1.000
_cell.length_b   1.000
_cell.length_c   1.000
_cell.angle_alpha   90.00
_cell.angle_beta   90.00
_cell.angle_gamma   90.00
#
_symmetry.space_group_name_H-M   'P 1'
#
loop_
_entity.id
_entity.type
_entity.pdbx_description
1 polymer ?
#
loop_
_entity_poly.entity_id
_entity_poly.type
_entity_poly.pdbx_seq_one_letter_code
_entity_poly.pdbx_strand_id
1 'polypeptide(L)'
;MGRIRPPKFHPALTVIDMQNGFCAHGGSYEKFGAGIGVDINIYRKIIPNVKKVIDVCHEMRIPVFYTQQVREASGIDLLTRLHRIIPRRRLEFTKIPACVKGTWDAEVIDELLPTENDHIVIKRRDSAFQDTEFELWLKSIGADTIIYTGVDTCICVENTIEDAFNKGYDVILVEDAVASSWPKLHEATLAKVGGSYGLVLTTEQLIDLLRTSKRGTSAFRLSTEYLQ
;
A
#
# COMPACT_ATOMS: atom_id res chain seq x y z
N MET A 1 22.24 -7.62 29.07
CA MET A 1 21.68 -7.05 27.81
C MET A 1 22.03 -8.02 26.68
N GLY A 2 21.03 -8.74 26.14
CA GLY A 2 21.23 -9.61 24.99
C GLY A 2 21.69 -8.79 23.78
N ARG A 3 22.61 -9.33 22.97
CA ARG A 3 23.02 -8.68 21.72
C ARG A 3 21.76 -8.62 20.82
N ILE A 4 21.26 -7.41 20.55
CA ILE A 4 20.29 -7.16 19.50
C ILE A 4 20.98 -7.55 18.20
N ARG A 5 20.48 -8.57 17.50
CA ARG A 5 20.98 -8.91 16.16
C ARG A 5 20.70 -7.70 15.26
N PRO A 6 21.67 -7.27 14.42
CA PRO A 6 21.34 -6.25 13.43
C PRO A 6 20.18 -6.75 12.57
N PRO A 7 19.20 -5.91 12.27
CA PRO A 7 18.09 -6.30 11.41
C PRO A 7 18.66 -6.80 10.07
N LYS A 8 18.15 -7.95 9.62
CA LYS A 8 18.38 -8.40 8.26
C LYS A 8 17.46 -7.57 7.39
N PHE A 9 17.94 -7.07 6.27
CA PHE A 9 17.09 -6.33 5.33
C PHE A 9 16.54 -7.31 4.29
N HIS A 10 15.36 -7.84 4.55
CA HIS A 10 14.59 -8.71 3.67
C HIS A 10 13.28 -8.01 3.28
N PRO A 11 13.35 -7.07 2.31
CA PRO A 11 12.20 -6.28 1.93
C PRO A 11 11.20 -7.08 1.10
N ALA A 12 9.92 -6.70 1.23
CA ALA A 12 8.84 -7.04 0.33
C ALA A 12 8.14 -5.75 -0.12
N LEU A 13 7.72 -5.66 -1.39
CA LEU A 13 6.91 -4.56 -1.88
C LEU A 13 5.44 -4.88 -1.70
N THR A 14 4.66 -3.90 -1.27
CA THR A 14 3.20 -3.97 -1.25
C THR A 14 2.62 -2.83 -2.10
N VAL A 15 1.93 -3.20 -3.18
CA VAL A 15 1.20 -2.30 -4.08
C VAL A 15 -0.25 -2.30 -3.63
N ILE A 16 -0.69 -1.23 -2.96
CA ILE A 16 -2.00 -1.19 -2.32
C ILE A 16 -3.05 -0.64 -3.27
N ASP A 17 -4.06 -1.48 -3.54
CA ASP A 17 -5.35 -1.17 -4.16
C ASP A 17 -5.27 -0.36 -5.47
N MET A 18 -4.24 -0.59 -6.29
CA MET A 18 -4.12 0.01 -7.62
C MET A 18 -5.07 -0.68 -8.61
N GLN A 19 -6.39 -0.57 -8.34
CA GLN A 19 -7.47 -1.25 -9.04
C GLN A 19 -8.22 -0.32 -10.00
N ASN A 20 -8.88 -0.91 -11.01
CA ASN A 20 -9.66 -0.17 -12.00
C ASN A 20 -10.74 0.70 -11.36
N GLY A 21 -11.43 0.19 -10.34
CA GLY A 21 -12.47 0.93 -9.63
C GLY A 21 -11.99 2.20 -8.96
N PHE A 22 -10.72 2.25 -8.56
CA PHE A 22 -10.14 3.41 -7.88
C PHE A 22 -9.34 4.32 -8.80
N CYS A 23 -8.63 3.74 -9.79
CA CYS A 23 -7.59 4.45 -10.53
C CYS A 23 -7.83 4.55 -12.03
N ALA A 24 -8.75 3.76 -12.62
CA ALA A 24 -8.94 3.77 -14.06
C ALA A 24 -10.06 4.72 -14.50
N HIS A 25 -9.90 5.26 -15.72
CA HIS A 25 -11.01 5.94 -16.39
C HIS A 25 -12.15 4.93 -16.64
N GLY A 26 -13.38 5.33 -16.35
CA GLY A 26 -14.55 4.46 -16.40
C GLY A 26 -14.76 3.63 -15.13
N GLY A 27 -13.87 3.73 -14.14
CA GLY A 27 -14.03 3.08 -12.83
C GLY A 27 -15.08 3.74 -11.93
N SER A 28 -15.43 3.06 -10.86
CA SER A 28 -16.47 3.52 -9.94
C SER A 28 -16.14 4.85 -9.27
N TYR A 29 -14.87 5.12 -8.95
CA TYR A 29 -14.48 6.38 -8.31
C TYR A 29 -14.58 7.57 -9.27
N GLU A 30 -14.26 7.39 -10.55
CA GLU A 30 -14.51 8.46 -11.54
C GLU A 30 -16.01 8.75 -11.68
N LYS A 31 -16.83 7.70 -11.77
CA LYS A 31 -18.28 7.83 -11.98
C LYS A 31 -19.04 8.41 -10.79
N PHE A 32 -18.65 8.02 -9.58
CA PHE A 32 -19.46 8.27 -8.38
C PHE A 32 -18.70 9.00 -7.26
N GLY A 33 -17.39 9.17 -7.37
CA GLY A 33 -16.54 9.68 -6.28
C GLY A 33 -16.51 11.20 -6.16
N ALA A 34 -16.88 11.96 -7.18
CA ALA A 34 -16.83 13.42 -7.15
C ALA A 34 -17.64 14.03 -5.99
N GLY A 35 -18.80 13.45 -5.65
CA GLY A 35 -19.66 13.91 -4.55
C GLY A 35 -19.04 13.78 -3.16
N ILE A 36 -17.96 13.02 -3.02
CA ILE A 36 -17.21 12.83 -1.78
C ILE A 36 -15.76 13.34 -1.85
N GLY A 37 -15.46 14.10 -2.91
CA GLY A 37 -14.17 14.75 -3.10
C GLY A 37 -13.07 13.85 -3.67
N VAL A 38 -13.42 12.76 -4.36
CA VAL A 38 -12.46 11.93 -5.07
C VAL A 38 -12.12 12.52 -6.44
N ASP A 39 -10.84 12.63 -6.74
CA ASP A 39 -10.30 12.93 -8.06
C ASP A 39 -9.31 11.84 -8.45
N ILE A 40 -9.68 10.97 -9.38
CA ILE A 40 -8.83 9.86 -9.82
C ILE A 40 -7.54 10.32 -10.51
N ASN A 41 -7.51 11.54 -11.06
CA ASN A 41 -6.29 12.06 -11.68
C ASN A 41 -5.14 12.17 -10.67
N ILE A 42 -5.46 12.38 -9.39
CA ILE A 42 -4.47 12.39 -8.30
C ILE A 42 -3.87 10.98 -8.15
N TYR A 43 -4.70 9.94 -8.16
CA TYR A 43 -4.24 8.55 -8.09
C TYR A 43 -3.46 8.12 -9.32
N ARG A 44 -3.87 8.56 -10.50
CA ARG A 44 -3.18 8.23 -11.75
C ARG A 44 -1.78 8.85 -11.87
N LYS A 45 -1.54 9.98 -11.24
CA LYS A 45 -0.22 10.65 -11.26
C LYS A 45 0.91 9.79 -10.70
N ILE A 46 0.62 8.88 -9.76
CA ILE A 46 1.63 8.04 -9.13
C ILE A 46 1.96 6.77 -9.94
N ILE A 47 1.14 6.39 -10.93
CA ILE A 47 1.30 5.14 -11.70
C ILE A 47 2.73 4.97 -12.24
N PRO A 48 3.37 5.98 -12.85
CA PRO A 48 4.73 5.83 -13.36
C PRO A 48 5.76 5.50 -12.26
N ASN A 49 5.61 6.08 -11.07
CA ASN A 49 6.51 5.82 -9.95
C ASN A 49 6.25 4.45 -9.33
N VAL A 50 4.99 4.07 -9.13
CA VAL A 50 4.62 2.70 -8.70
C VAL A 50 5.24 1.66 -9.65
N LYS A 51 5.11 1.89 -10.96
CA LYS A 51 5.72 0.99 -11.97
C LYS A 51 7.22 0.89 -11.84
N LYS A 52 7.94 2.02 -11.67
CA LYS A 52 9.39 2.01 -11.45
C LYS A 52 9.78 1.19 -10.22
N VAL A 53 9.04 1.34 -9.12
CA VAL A 53 9.30 0.57 -7.89
C VAL A 53 9.08 -0.92 -8.12
N ILE A 54 7.99 -1.31 -8.81
CA ILE A 54 7.71 -2.71 -9.18
C ILE A 54 8.86 -3.27 -10.04
N ASP A 55 9.24 -2.54 -11.10
CA ASP A 55 10.27 -3.00 -12.05
C ASP A 55 11.62 -3.24 -11.34
N VAL A 56 12.02 -2.35 -10.43
CA VAL A 56 13.25 -2.52 -9.63
C VAL A 56 13.12 -3.69 -8.66
N CYS A 57 11.96 -3.89 -8.03
CA CYS A 57 11.75 -5.03 -7.15
C CYS A 57 11.85 -6.35 -7.93
N HIS A 58 11.27 -6.44 -9.12
CA HIS A 58 11.40 -7.61 -9.99
C HIS A 58 12.86 -7.84 -10.41
N GLU A 59 13.58 -6.80 -10.86
CA GLU A 59 15.02 -6.87 -11.19
C GLU A 59 15.84 -7.43 -10.02
N MET A 60 15.51 -7.01 -8.81
CA MET A 60 16.24 -7.40 -7.60
C MET A 60 15.69 -8.68 -6.94
N ARG A 61 14.65 -9.28 -7.49
CA ARG A 61 13.96 -10.45 -6.94
C ARG A 61 13.39 -10.21 -5.54
N ILE A 62 12.92 -9.00 -5.30
CA ILE A 62 12.17 -8.63 -4.10
C ILE A 62 10.73 -9.07 -4.34
N PRO A 63 10.12 -9.85 -3.43
CA PRO A 63 8.74 -10.28 -3.56
C PRO A 63 7.76 -9.10 -3.63
N VAL A 64 6.79 -9.20 -4.56
CA VAL A 64 5.78 -8.16 -4.76
C VAL A 64 4.39 -8.70 -4.39
N PHE A 65 3.69 -7.96 -3.55
CA PHE A 65 2.33 -8.22 -3.13
C PHE A 65 1.42 -7.11 -3.65
N TYR A 66 0.37 -7.49 -4.34
CA TYR A 66 -0.72 -6.59 -4.71
C TYR A 66 -1.88 -6.81 -3.76
N THR A 67 -2.42 -5.75 -3.19
CA THR A 67 -3.70 -5.88 -2.50
C THR A 67 -4.85 -5.52 -3.44
N GLN A 68 -5.94 -6.25 -3.31
CA GLN A 68 -7.21 -5.91 -3.94
C GLN A 68 -8.29 -5.79 -2.86
N GLN A 69 -8.81 -4.58 -2.69
CA GLN A 69 -10.02 -4.34 -1.93
C GLN A 69 -11.19 -4.90 -2.74
N VAL A 70 -11.81 -5.95 -2.25
CA VAL A 70 -12.92 -6.61 -2.96
C VAL A 70 -14.16 -6.63 -2.09
N ARG A 71 -15.32 -6.34 -2.67
CA ARG A 71 -16.62 -6.33 -2.00
C ARG A 71 -17.53 -7.40 -2.58
N GLU A 72 -18.32 -8.04 -1.74
CA GLU A 72 -19.39 -8.92 -2.22
C GLU A 72 -20.54 -8.09 -2.80
N ALA A 73 -21.12 -8.57 -3.90
CA ALA A 73 -22.27 -7.90 -4.54
C ALA A 73 -23.47 -7.73 -3.60
N SER A 74 -23.61 -8.64 -2.63
CA SER A 74 -24.65 -8.56 -1.58
C SER A 74 -24.40 -7.48 -0.54
N GLY A 75 -23.18 -6.92 -0.49
CA GLY A 75 -22.77 -5.98 0.54
C GLY A 75 -22.69 -6.59 1.94
N ILE A 76 -22.62 -7.92 2.07
CA ILE A 76 -22.57 -8.61 3.39
C ILE A 76 -21.32 -8.21 4.18
N ASP A 77 -20.25 -7.87 3.49
CA ASP A 77 -18.93 -7.50 4.02
C ASP A 77 -18.75 -6.00 4.28
N LEU A 78 -19.74 -5.17 3.99
CA LEU A 78 -19.65 -3.72 4.17
C LEU A 78 -19.53 -3.34 5.65
N LEU A 79 -18.63 -2.40 5.94
CA LEU A 79 -18.41 -1.85 7.29
C LEU A 79 -19.70 -1.27 7.92
N THR A 80 -20.63 -0.76 7.11
CA THR A 80 -21.94 -0.26 7.56
C THR A 80 -22.79 -1.30 8.25
N ARG A 81 -22.51 -2.59 8.06
CA ARG A 81 -23.17 -3.68 8.77
C ARG A 81 -22.57 -3.97 10.14
N LEU A 82 -21.33 -3.52 10.36
CA LEU A 82 -20.58 -3.78 11.60
C LEU A 82 -20.64 -2.60 12.57
N HIS A 83 -20.77 -1.37 12.05
CA HIS A 83 -20.66 -0.16 12.84
C HIS A 83 -21.97 0.60 12.90
N ARG A 84 -22.36 1.03 14.13
CA ARG A 84 -23.53 1.90 14.35
C ARG A 84 -23.19 3.39 14.16
N ILE A 85 -21.93 3.75 14.38
CA ILE A 85 -21.44 5.12 14.27
C ILE A 85 -20.38 5.14 13.17
N ILE A 86 -20.71 5.75 12.05
CA ILE A 86 -19.81 5.90 10.89
C ILE A 86 -19.82 7.37 10.47
N PRO A 87 -18.64 8.00 10.28
CA PRO A 87 -18.56 9.35 9.73
C PRO A 87 -19.27 9.43 8.37
N ARG A 88 -19.94 10.56 8.10
CA ARG A 88 -20.73 10.75 6.87
C ARG A 88 -19.93 10.41 5.60
N ARG A 89 -18.68 10.91 5.50
CA ARG A 89 -17.83 10.62 4.36
C ARG A 89 -17.63 9.11 4.16
N ARG A 90 -17.35 8.38 5.25
CA ARG A 90 -17.16 6.92 5.19
C ARG A 90 -18.44 6.19 4.78
N LEU A 91 -19.59 6.68 5.24
CA LEU A 91 -20.89 6.15 4.83
C LEU A 91 -21.11 6.33 3.33
N GLU A 92 -20.76 7.49 2.77
CA GLU A 92 -20.90 7.74 1.34
C GLU A 92 -19.99 6.82 0.50
N PHE A 93 -18.77 6.53 0.95
CA PHE A 93 -17.89 5.54 0.30
C PHE A 93 -18.56 4.17 0.16
N THR A 94 -19.28 3.72 1.17
CA THR A 94 -19.92 2.39 1.13
C THR A 94 -21.07 2.31 0.13
N LYS A 95 -21.59 3.43 -0.34
CA LYS A 95 -22.63 3.50 -1.38
C LYS A 95 -22.08 3.37 -2.80
N ILE A 96 -20.78 3.64 -2.99
CA ILE A 96 -20.12 3.47 -4.29
C ILE A 96 -19.90 1.98 -4.51
N PRO A 97 -20.38 1.40 -5.63
CA PRO A 97 -20.21 -0.03 -5.93
C PRO A 97 -18.80 -0.33 -6.45
N ALA A 98 -17.77 0.17 -5.77
CA ALA A 98 -16.38 0.02 -6.20
C ALA A 98 -15.87 -1.39 -5.89
N CYS A 99 -15.11 -1.95 -6.83
CA CYS A 99 -14.37 -3.20 -6.69
C CYS A 99 -15.24 -4.39 -6.26
N VAL A 100 -16.43 -4.52 -6.85
CA VAL A 100 -17.29 -5.69 -6.63
C VAL A 100 -16.63 -6.94 -7.21
N LYS A 101 -16.66 -8.03 -6.45
CA LYS A 101 -16.07 -9.32 -6.82
C LYS A 101 -16.47 -9.78 -8.23
N GLY A 102 -15.49 -10.15 -9.04
CA GLY A 102 -15.70 -10.66 -10.40
C GLY A 102 -16.04 -9.58 -11.44
N THR A 103 -15.89 -8.31 -11.09
CA THR A 103 -16.02 -7.20 -12.05
C THR A 103 -14.65 -6.67 -12.43
N TRP A 104 -14.55 -6.06 -13.61
CA TRP A 104 -13.37 -5.33 -14.08
C TRP A 104 -12.90 -4.28 -13.06
N ASP A 105 -13.83 -3.67 -12.35
CA ASP A 105 -13.57 -2.67 -11.31
C ASP A 105 -12.66 -3.20 -10.19
N ALA A 106 -12.74 -4.51 -9.89
CA ALA A 106 -11.94 -5.16 -8.86
C ALA A 106 -10.54 -5.59 -9.32
N GLU A 107 -10.26 -5.57 -10.62
CA GLU A 107 -8.96 -5.98 -11.17
C GLU A 107 -7.91 -4.87 -11.01
N VAL A 108 -6.64 -5.25 -11.02
CA VAL A 108 -5.52 -4.30 -11.06
C VAL A 108 -5.54 -3.56 -12.40
N ILE A 109 -5.15 -2.28 -12.39
CA ILE A 109 -5.09 -1.46 -13.61
C ILE A 109 -4.09 -2.04 -14.61
N ASP A 110 -4.36 -1.87 -15.91
CA ASP A 110 -3.57 -2.45 -17.00
C ASP A 110 -2.10 -2.04 -16.98
N GLU A 111 -1.81 -0.82 -16.53
CA GLU A 111 -0.44 -0.28 -16.46
C GLU A 111 0.44 -0.99 -15.42
N LEU A 112 -0.16 -1.70 -14.46
CA LEU A 112 0.52 -2.33 -13.31
C LEU A 112 0.16 -3.81 -13.14
N LEU A 113 -0.24 -4.50 -14.21
CA LEU A 113 -0.64 -5.91 -14.12
C LEU A 113 0.41 -6.76 -13.41
N PRO A 114 0.01 -7.58 -12.42
CA PRO A 114 0.91 -8.49 -11.75
C PRO A 114 1.42 -9.58 -12.70
N THR A 115 2.63 -10.05 -12.46
CA THR A 115 3.23 -11.21 -13.12
C THR A 115 2.82 -12.52 -12.40
N GLU A 116 3.14 -13.66 -12.99
CA GLU A 116 2.89 -14.98 -12.36
C GLU A 116 3.66 -15.21 -11.05
N ASN A 117 4.73 -14.43 -10.82
CA ASN A 117 5.55 -14.51 -9.60
C ASN A 117 5.07 -13.57 -8.49
N ASP A 118 4.08 -12.72 -8.76
CA ASP A 118 3.55 -11.78 -7.79
C ASP A 118 2.40 -12.41 -7.00
N HIS A 119 2.15 -11.88 -5.81
CA HIS A 119 1.13 -12.40 -4.92
C HIS A 119 -0.05 -11.43 -4.84
N ILE A 120 -1.28 -11.94 -4.93
CA ILE A 120 -2.50 -11.13 -4.82
C ILE A 120 -3.17 -11.41 -3.49
N VAL A 121 -3.27 -10.38 -2.64
CA VAL A 121 -3.93 -10.41 -1.35
C VAL A 121 -5.33 -9.80 -1.49
N ILE A 122 -6.35 -10.63 -1.38
CA ILE A 122 -7.74 -10.16 -1.38
C ILE A 122 -8.12 -9.71 0.01
N LYS A 123 -8.48 -8.45 0.17
CA LYS A 123 -8.89 -7.89 1.46
C LYS A 123 -10.31 -7.32 1.45
N ARG A 124 -10.95 -7.34 2.61
CA ARG A 124 -12.29 -6.81 2.86
C ARG A 124 -12.27 -5.58 3.78
N ARG A 125 -11.11 -5.28 4.36
CA ARG A 125 -10.88 -4.19 5.32
C ARG A 125 -9.83 -3.25 4.78
N ASP A 126 -9.64 -2.11 5.45
CA ASP A 126 -8.66 -1.13 5.02
C ASP A 126 -7.24 -1.69 5.10
N SER A 127 -6.88 -2.33 6.22
CA SER A 127 -5.59 -2.98 6.39
C SER A 127 -5.49 -4.29 5.61
N ALA A 128 -4.36 -4.51 4.96
CA ALA A 128 -4.02 -5.77 4.29
C ALA A 128 -3.77 -6.92 5.28
N PHE A 129 -3.54 -6.62 6.55
CA PHE A 129 -3.35 -7.65 7.59
C PHE A 129 -4.66 -8.21 8.15
N GLN A 130 -5.76 -7.47 7.97
CA GLN A 130 -7.02 -7.83 8.61
C GLN A 130 -7.74 -8.92 7.81
N ASP A 131 -7.86 -10.11 8.41
CA ASP A 131 -8.58 -11.28 7.88
C ASP A 131 -8.09 -11.73 6.48
N THR A 132 -6.74 -11.72 6.28
CA THR A 132 -6.09 -12.11 5.02
C THR A 132 -4.91 -13.05 5.27
N GLU A 133 -4.36 -13.62 4.20
CA GLU A 133 -3.14 -14.43 4.23
C GLU A 133 -1.85 -13.60 4.22
N PHE A 134 -1.92 -12.28 4.16
CA PHE A 134 -0.77 -11.41 3.92
C PHE A 134 0.37 -11.62 4.94
N GLU A 135 0.06 -11.62 6.24
CA GLU A 135 1.07 -11.85 7.28
C GLU A 135 1.68 -13.24 7.21
N LEU A 136 0.86 -14.26 6.90
CA LEU A 136 1.35 -15.63 6.74
C LEU A 136 2.38 -15.71 5.61
N TRP A 137 2.12 -15.06 4.48
CA TRP A 137 3.03 -15.08 3.33
C TRP A 137 4.29 -14.28 3.60
N LEU A 138 4.21 -13.10 4.22
CA LEU A 138 5.38 -12.31 4.63
C LEU A 138 6.31 -13.12 5.55
N LYS A 139 5.74 -13.82 6.54
CA LYS A 139 6.49 -14.69 7.45
C LYS A 139 7.13 -15.87 6.71
N SER A 140 6.41 -16.47 5.77
CA SER A 140 6.90 -17.62 5.00
C SER A 140 8.12 -17.29 4.14
N ILE A 141 8.21 -16.07 3.63
CA ILE A 141 9.37 -15.59 2.87
C ILE A 141 10.44 -14.94 3.74
N GLY A 142 10.20 -14.81 5.06
CA GLY A 142 11.12 -14.20 6.01
C GLY A 142 11.28 -12.69 5.84
N ALA A 143 10.27 -12.01 5.30
CA ALA A 143 10.29 -10.55 5.19
C ALA A 143 10.31 -9.90 6.56
N ASP A 144 11.14 -8.86 6.72
CA ASP A 144 11.26 -8.06 7.93
C ASP A 144 10.97 -6.58 7.66
N THR A 145 11.00 -6.17 6.40
CA THR A 145 10.79 -4.79 5.95
C THR A 145 9.72 -4.76 4.86
N ILE A 146 8.78 -3.83 4.93
CA ILE A 146 7.72 -3.69 3.94
C ILE A 146 7.80 -2.31 3.30
N ILE A 147 7.87 -2.30 1.96
CA ILE A 147 7.84 -1.10 1.12
C ILE A 147 6.39 -0.88 0.68
N TYR A 148 5.88 0.34 0.83
CA TYR A 148 4.50 0.67 0.55
C TYR A 148 4.35 1.65 -0.61
N THR A 149 3.47 1.29 -1.56
CA THR A 149 3.00 2.14 -2.66
C THR A 149 1.49 1.99 -2.82
N GLY A 150 0.86 2.86 -3.62
CA GLY A 150 -0.56 2.72 -4.00
C GLY A 150 -1.51 3.69 -3.30
N VAL A 151 -2.76 3.30 -3.15
CA VAL A 151 -3.86 4.17 -2.70
C VAL A 151 -4.77 3.48 -1.66
N ASP A 152 -5.54 4.19 -0.86
CA ASP A 152 -5.46 5.61 -0.54
C ASP A 152 -4.48 5.83 0.60
N THR A 153 -3.61 6.84 0.50
CA THR A 153 -2.55 7.08 1.49
C THR A 153 -3.09 7.12 2.92
N CYS A 154 -4.16 7.87 3.16
CA CYS A 154 -4.72 8.09 4.50
C CYS A 154 -5.79 7.07 4.91
N ILE A 155 -5.95 5.98 4.16
CA ILE A 155 -6.91 4.91 4.47
C ILE A 155 -6.19 3.56 4.41
N CYS A 156 -6.16 2.91 3.24
CA CYS A 156 -5.65 1.54 3.12
C CYS A 156 -4.14 1.45 3.37
N VAL A 157 -3.37 2.43 2.88
CA VAL A 157 -1.92 2.49 3.09
C VAL A 157 -1.62 2.72 4.57
N GLU A 158 -2.17 3.77 5.18
CA GLU A 158 -1.94 4.10 6.59
C GLU A 158 -2.34 2.96 7.53
N ASN A 159 -3.55 2.40 7.37
CA ASN A 159 -4.01 1.29 8.22
C ASN A 159 -3.11 0.05 8.10
N THR A 160 -2.60 -0.24 6.89
CA THR A 160 -1.69 -1.37 6.69
C THR A 160 -0.33 -1.12 7.32
N ILE A 161 0.19 0.11 7.25
CA ILE A 161 1.44 0.52 7.89
C ILE A 161 1.36 0.41 9.40
N GLU A 162 0.28 0.91 10.01
CA GLU A 162 0.09 0.84 11.47
C GLU A 162 0.06 -0.60 11.99
N ASP A 163 -0.65 -1.47 11.29
CA ASP A 163 -0.67 -2.89 11.64
C ASP A 163 0.71 -3.54 11.46
N ALA A 164 1.42 -3.22 10.38
CA ALA A 164 2.78 -3.73 10.13
C ALA A 164 3.74 -3.34 11.25
N PHE A 165 3.77 -2.05 11.60
CA PHE A 165 4.62 -1.54 12.67
C PHE A 165 4.33 -2.23 14.00
N ASN A 166 3.06 -2.36 14.38
CA ASN A 166 2.65 -3.05 15.62
C ASN A 166 2.97 -4.56 15.59
N LYS A 167 3.16 -5.15 14.42
CA LYS A 167 3.59 -6.55 14.24
C LYS A 167 5.12 -6.71 14.17
N GLY A 168 5.88 -5.61 14.22
CA GLY A 168 7.34 -5.60 14.26
C GLY A 168 8.02 -5.60 12.89
N TYR A 169 7.32 -5.22 11.83
CA TYR A 169 7.92 -4.98 10.52
C TYR A 169 8.51 -3.57 10.45
N ASP A 170 9.67 -3.45 9.82
CA ASP A 170 10.19 -2.15 9.39
C ASP A 170 9.37 -1.61 8.21
N VAL A 171 9.17 -0.29 8.19
CA VAL A 171 8.29 0.40 7.24
C VAL A 171 9.09 1.33 6.35
N ILE A 172 8.86 1.24 5.03
CA ILE A 172 9.32 2.23 4.04
C ILE A 172 8.12 2.68 3.21
N LEU A 173 7.74 3.94 3.32
CA LEU A 173 6.68 4.55 2.53
C LEU A 173 7.29 5.33 1.37
N VAL A 174 6.84 5.08 0.13
CA VAL A 174 7.34 5.79 -1.05
C VAL A 174 6.41 6.97 -1.35
N GLU A 175 6.81 8.17 -0.93
CA GLU A 175 5.94 9.36 -0.87
C GLU A 175 5.39 9.78 -2.24
N ASP A 176 6.17 9.65 -3.31
CA ASP A 176 5.79 9.99 -4.68
C ASP A 176 5.16 8.81 -5.45
N ALA A 177 4.96 7.67 -4.77
CA ALA A 177 4.27 6.48 -5.26
C ALA A 177 3.02 6.13 -4.41
N VAL A 178 2.56 7.04 -3.55
CA VAL A 178 1.28 6.97 -2.84
C VAL A 178 0.47 8.23 -3.07
N ALA A 179 -0.85 8.12 -3.05
CA ALA A 179 -1.74 9.25 -3.30
C ALA A 179 -3.02 9.21 -2.48
N SER A 180 -3.57 10.40 -2.23
CA SER A 180 -4.91 10.58 -1.66
C SER A 180 -5.59 11.80 -2.27
N SER A 181 -6.89 11.72 -2.48
CA SER A 181 -7.71 12.86 -2.89
C SER A 181 -7.90 13.91 -1.78
N TRP A 182 -7.39 13.65 -0.59
CA TRP A 182 -7.46 14.58 0.57
C TRP A 182 -6.05 15.04 0.97
N PRO A 183 -5.55 16.16 0.38
CA PRO A 183 -4.15 16.59 0.56
C PRO A 183 -3.71 16.73 2.01
N LYS A 184 -4.54 17.34 2.87
CA LYS A 184 -4.21 17.50 4.30
C LYS A 184 -4.07 16.17 5.04
N LEU A 185 -4.86 15.17 4.68
CA LEU A 185 -4.75 13.84 5.29
C LEU A 185 -3.56 13.08 4.73
N HIS A 186 -3.29 13.23 3.44
CA HIS A 186 -2.10 12.69 2.80
C HIS A 186 -0.82 13.20 3.48
N GLU A 187 -0.68 14.53 3.60
CA GLU A 187 0.45 15.18 4.28
C GLU A 187 0.59 14.73 5.74
N ALA A 188 -0.54 14.63 6.46
CA ALA A 188 -0.55 14.17 7.85
C ALA A 188 -0.08 12.71 7.97
N THR A 189 -0.49 11.82 7.05
CA THR A 189 -0.03 10.44 7.02
C THR A 189 1.47 10.35 6.73
N LEU A 190 1.99 11.09 5.74
CA LEU A 190 3.44 11.12 5.46
C LEU A 190 4.23 11.59 6.69
N ALA A 191 3.81 12.68 7.32
CA ALA A 191 4.45 13.21 8.54
C ALA A 191 4.39 12.22 9.70
N LYS A 192 3.26 11.54 9.90
CA LYS A 192 3.07 10.53 10.94
C LYS A 192 3.97 9.31 10.72
N VAL A 193 4.03 8.82 9.48
CA VAL A 193 4.88 7.67 9.15
C VAL A 193 6.34 8.01 9.36
N GLY A 194 6.83 9.13 8.81
CA GLY A 194 8.22 9.56 8.96
C GLY A 194 8.62 9.88 10.39
N GLY A 195 7.68 10.38 11.21
CA GLY A 195 7.94 10.72 12.60
C GLY A 195 7.77 9.57 13.60
N SER A 196 7.13 8.46 13.23
CA SER A 196 6.72 7.46 14.23
C SER A 196 6.84 6.00 13.80
N TYR A 197 6.80 5.68 12.51
CA TYR A 197 6.68 4.29 12.07
C TYR A 197 7.82 3.81 11.19
N GLY A 198 8.47 4.68 10.40
CA GLY A 198 9.51 4.22 9.49
C GLY A 198 10.06 5.33 8.61
N LEU A 199 10.59 4.95 7.46
CA LEU A 199 11.15 5.89 6.49
C LEU A 199 10.10 6.36 5.50
N VAL A 200 10.19 7.62 5.12
CA VAL A 200 9.48 8.20 3.98
C VAL A 200 10.53 8.60 2.95
N LEU A 201 10.48 7.96 1.78
CA LEU A 201 11.49 8.11 0.72
C LEU A 201 10.79 8.43 -0.60
N THR A 202 11.48 9.16 -1.48
CA THR A 202 11.08 9.22 -2.88
C THR A 202 11.40 7.91 -3.60
N THR A 203 10.81 7.71 -4.78
CA THR A 203 11.12 6.55 -5.64
C THR A 203 12.62 6.44 -5.91
N GLU A 204 13.30 7.53 -6.23
CA GLU A 204 14.73 7.51 -6.53
C GLU A 204 15.57 7.18 -5.29
N GLN A 205 15.24 7.73 -4.12
CA GLN A 205 15.92 7.40 -2.86
C GLN A 205 15.75 5.93 -2.48
N LEU A 206 14.56 5.37 -2.69
CA LEU A 206 14.33 3.94 -2.47
C LEU A 206 15.20 3.09 -3.40
N ILE A 207 15.25 3.42 -4.69
CA ILE A 207 16.06 2.69 -5.68
C ILE A 207 17.53 2.70 -5.29
N ASP A 208 18.07 3.85 -4.89
CA ASP A 208 19.44 3.97 -4.43
C ASP A 208 19.71 3.15 -3.17
N LEU A 209 18.77 3.18 -2.21
CA LEU A 209 18.84 2.36 -1.00
C LEU A 209 18.91 0.86 -1.33
N LEU A 210 18.00 0.37 -2.17
CA LEU A 210 17.95 -1.03 -2.57
C LEU A 210 19.22 -1.48 -3.28
N ARG A 211 19.73 -0.70 -4.24
CA ARG A 211 20.95 -1.00 -5.00
C ARG A 211 22.20 -1.00 -4.13
N THR A 212 22.28 -0.10 -3.15
CA THR A 212 23.39 -0.02 -2.21
C THR A 212 23.40 -1.19 -1.24
N SER A 213 22.24 -1.60 -0.75
CA SER A 213 22.08 -2.73 0.17
C SER A 213 22.51 -4.06 -0.45
N LYS A 214 22.33 -4.26 -1.76
CA LYS A 214 22.75 -5.47 -2.50
C LYS A 214 24.29 -5.60 -2.65
N ARG A 215 25.03 -4.50 -2.53
CA ARG A 215 26.51 -4.49 -2.75
C ARG A 215 27.35 -5.00 -1.58
N GLY A 216 26.73 -5.55 -0.52
CA GLY A 216 27.44 -6.45 0.40
C GLY A 216 28.10 -5.80 1.61
N THR A 217 27.42 -4.93 2.31
CA THR A 217 27.75 -4.67 3.71
C THR A 217 26.83 -5.49 4.61
N SER A 218 27.40 -6.31 5.47
CA SER A 218 26.71 -7.21 6.41
C SER A 218 25.96 -6.50 7.55
N ALA A 219 25.66 -5.23 7.38
CA ALA A 219 24.79 -4.46 8.25
C ALA A 219 24.14 -3.38 7.38
N PHE A 220 22.81 -3.46 7.22
CA PHE A 220 22.01 -2.34 6.77
C PHE A 220 22.24 -1.19 7.77
N ARG A 221 23.16 -0.29 7.46
CA ARG A 221 23.27 0.99 8.12
C ARG A 221 22.54 1.99 7.24
N LEU A 222 21.34 2.37 7.66
CA LEU A 222 20.79 3.65 7.23
C LEU A 222 21.91 4.68 7.44
N SER A 223 22.36 5.33 6.36
CA SER A 223 23.22 6.49 6.53
C SER A 223 22.46 7.44 7.43
N THR A 224 23.15 8.12 8.34
CA THR A 224 22.53 9.09 9.27
C THR A 224 21.74 10.20 8.56
N GLU A 225 21.85 10.31 7.25
CA GLU A 225 21.11 11.21 6.38
C GLU A 225 19.61 10.92 6.30
N TYR A 226 19.17 9.67 6.56
CA TYR A 226 17.76 9.28 6.54
C TYR A 226 17.11 9.28 7.93
N LEU A 227 17.87 9.63 8.99
CA LEU A 227 17.42 9.61 10.38
C LEU A 227 17.21 11.03 10.97
N GLN A 228 17.20 12.07 10.13
CA GLN A 228 16.97 13.47 10.57
C GLN A 228 15.55 13.93 10.37
#